data_1690422f3767f0d4d1c8a3d8294ea5b2
#
_entry.id   1690422f3767f0d4d1c8a3d8294ea5b2
#
_cell.length_a   1.000
_cell.length_b   1.000
_cell.length_c   1.000
_cell.angle_alpha   90.00
_cell.angle_beta   90.00
_cell.angle_gamma   90.00
#
_symmetry.space_group_name_H-M   'P 1'
#
loop_
_entity.id
_entity.type
_entity.pdbx_description
1 polymer ?
#
loop_
_entity_poly.entity_id
_entity_poly.type
_entity_poly.pdbx_seq_one_letter_code
_entity_poly.pdbx_strand_id
1 'polypeptide(L)'
;MSWHPHITVATVIEDQGRFLMVEEFKAGKHVFNQPAGHLEPNETLCQAALRETFEETAWEVELTGVVGIYLYTAPSNGVTYQRICFAARALRHHPQQALDTDIVRAVWLSREALLAEPDRWRSELVPRCVDDYLAGPLHSLALLRD
;
A
#
# COMPACT_ATOMS: atom_id res chain seq x y z
N MET A 1 -24.67 7.70 16.64
CA MET A 1 -23.70 6.89 15.88
C MET A 1 -22.31 7.25 16.34
N SER A 2 -21.46 6.26 16.57
CA SER A 2 -20.09 6.55 16.99
C SER A 2 -19.20 6.66 15.75
N TRP A 3 -18.34 7.64 15.77
CA TRP A 3 -17.32 7.81 14.76
C TRP A 3 -16.14 6.90 15.07
N HIS A 4 -15.53 6.29 14.05
CA HIS A 4 -14.31 5.52 14.21
C HIS A 4 -13.49 5.58 12.91
N PRO A 5 -12.17 5.61 13.01
CA PRO A 5 -11.33 5.52 11.82
C PRO A 5 -11.23 4.07 11.34
N HIS A 6 -10.88 3.91 10.05
CA HIS A 6 -10.56 2.60 9.50
C HIS A 6 -9.06 2.39 9.55
N ILE A 7 -8.63 1.26 10.06
CA ILE A 7 -7.21 0.90 10.11
C ILE A 7 -6.87 0.15 8.84
N THR A 8 -5.89 0.66 8.09
CA THR A 8 -5.40 0.04 6.87
C THR A 8 -3.90 -0.14 6.93
N VAL A 9 -3.40 -1.03 6.08
CA VAL A 9 -1.98 -1.28 5.90
C VAL A 9 -1.62 -1.06 4.45
N ALA A 10 -0.37 -0.71 4.19
CA ALA A 10 0.14 -0.56 2.84
C ALA A 10 1.62 -0.92 2.83
N THR A 11 2.13 -1.28 1.65
CA THR A 11 3.54 -1.62 1.49
C THR A 11 4.17 -0.82 0.36
N VAL A 12 5.36 -0.27 0.62
CA VAL A 12 6.22 0.31 -0.39
C VAL A 12 7.31 -0.70 -0.68
N ILE A 13 7.34 -1.19 -1.92
CA ILE A 13 8.26 -2.25 -2.35
C ILE A 13 9.06 -1.70 -3.52
N GLU A 14 10.35 -1.51 -3.30
CA GLU A 14 11.26 -0.98 -4.33
C GLU A 14 12.15 -2.10 -4.85
N ASP A 15 12.33 -2.11 -6.18
CA ASP A 15 13.33 -2.95 -6.83
C ASP A 15 13.92 -2.16 -8.00
N GLN A 16 15.22 -1.88 -7.94
CA GLN A 16 15.97 -1.17 -8.99
C GLN A 16 15.31 0.16 -9.38
N GLY A 17 14.88 0.92 -8.39
CA GLY A 17 14.30 2.24 -8.60
C GLY A 17 12.84 2.23 -9.05
N ARG A 18 12.21 1.09 -9.07
CA ARG A 18 10.79 0.96 -9.40
C ARG A 18 10.02 0.46 -8.18
N PHE A 19 8.76 0.85 -8.13
CA PHE A 19 7.87 0.54 -7.01
C PHE A 19 6.73 -0.35 -7.48
N LEU A 20 6.43 -1.37 -6.70
CA LEU A 20 5.33 -2.29 -7.01
C LEU A 20 4.03 -1.61 -6.65
N MET A 21 3.22 -1.34 -7.66
CA MET A 21 1.93 -0.67 -7.52
C MET A 21 0.82 -1.59 -8.00
N VAL A 22 -0.38 -1.33 -7.53
CA VAL A 22 -1.59 -1.98 -8.05
C VAL A 22 -2.39 -0.96 -8.84
N GLU A 23 -2.99 -1.43 -9.94
CA GLU A 23 -3.93 -0.65 -10.72
C GLU A 23 -5.33 -1.16 -10.38
N GLU A 24 -6.18 -0.22 -9.95
CA GLU A 24 -7.55 -0.49 -9.54
C GLU A 24 -8.50 0.33 -10.41
N PHE A 25 -9.73 -0.17 -10.58
CA PHE A 25 -10.77 0.62 -11.26
C PHE A 25 -11.71 1.19 -10.20
N LYS A 26 -11.66 2.51 -10.02
CA LYS A 26 -12.43 3.22 -9.00
C LYS A 26 -13.08 4.46 -9.58
N ALA A 27 -14.36 4.66 -9.28
CA ALA A 27 -15.11 5.84 -9.70
C ALA A 27 -14.98 6.12 -11.20
N GLY A 28 -15.00 5.07 -12.02
CA GLY A 28 -14.93 5.21 -13.47
C GLY A 28 -13.55 5.42 -14.05
N LYS A 29 -12.49 5.29 -13.25
CA LYS A 29 -11.13 5.41 -13.78
C LYS A 29 -10.15 4.41 -13.17
N HIS A 30 -9.08 4.19 -13.92
CA HIS A 30 -7.96 3.35 -13.48
C HIS A 30 -7.01 4.19 -12.64
N VAL A 31 -6.81 3.80 -11.39
CA VAL A 31 -5.94 4.50 -10.45
C VAL A 31 -4.88 3.56 -9.89
N PHE A 32 -3.77 4.14 -9.49
CA PHE A 32 -2.67 3.42 -8.85
C PHE A 32 -2.70 3.62 -7.34
N ASN A 33 -2.34 2.57 -6.63
CA ASN A 33 -2.17 2.60 -5.18
C ASN A 33 -0.98 1.69 -4.82
N GLN A 34 -0.44 1.86 -3.62
CA GLN A 34 0.38 0.79 -3.05
C GLN A 34 -0.53 -0.43 -2.85
N PRO A 35 0.06 -1.63 -2.78
CA PRO A 35 -0.69 -2.76 -2.22
C PRO A 35 -1.18 -2.35 -0.84
N ALA A 36 -2.49 -2.43 -0.60
CA ALA A 36 -3.08 -1.88 0.61
C ALA A 36 -4.45 -2.49 0.89
N GLY A 37 -4.86 -2.50 2.16
CA GLY A 37 -6.18 -2.96 2.52
C GLY A 37 -6.45 -2.83 4.00
N HIS A 38 -7.63 -3.28 4.42
CA HIS A 38 -8.10 -3.17 5.79
C HIS A 38 -7.53 -4.28 6.67
N LEU A 39 -7.24 -3.93 7.92
CA LEU A 39 -6.94 -4.90 8.97
C LEU A 39 -8.17 -5.79 9.16
N GLU A 40 -7.94 -7.11 9.29
CA GLU A 40 -8.99 -8.07 9.56
C GLU A 40 -8.95 -8.54 11.01
N PRO A 41 -10.07 -9.09 11.54
CA PRO A 41 -10.10 -9.57 12.92
C PRO A 41 -9.00 -10.60 13.20
N ASN A 42 -8.39 -10.50 14.38
CA ASN A 42 -7.39 -11.43 14.87
C ASN A 42 -6.08 -11.48 14.07
N GLU A 43 -5.81 -10.43 13.34
CA GLU A 43 -4.64 -10.30 12.48
C GLU A 43 -3.73 -9.22 13.06
N THR A 44 -2.41 -9.45 13.06
CA THR A 44 -1.46 -8.39 13.38
C THR A 44 -1.32 -7.45 12.18
N LEU A 45 -0.79 -6.26 12.40
CA LEU A 45 -0.55 -5.32 11.31
C LEU A 45 0.43 -5.88 10.28
N CYS A 46 1.47 -6.57 10.73
CA CYS A 46 2.43 -7.21 9.82
C CYS A 46 1.77 -8.32 9.00
N GLN A 47 0.92 -9.14 9.64
CA GLN A 47 0.19 -10.18 8.92
C GLN A 47 -0.73 -9.59 7.86
N ALA A 48 -1.43 -8.50 8.20
CA ALA A 48 -2.31 -7.82 7.25
C ALA A 48 -1.53 -7.30 6.05
N ALA A 49 -0.37 -6.68 6.28
CA ALA A 49 0.46 -6.15 5.20
C ALA A 49 0.94 -7.25 4.25
N LEU A 50 1.38 -8.37 4.79
CA LEU A 50 1.81 -9.51 3.98
C LEU A 50 0.66 -10.11 3.19
N ARG A 51 -0.49 -10.28 3.82
CA ARG A 51 -1.69 -10.84 3.20
C ARG A 51 -2.17 -9.97 2.06
N GLU A 52 -2.36 -8.67 2.31
CA GLU A 52 -2.85 -7.73 1.28
C GLU A 52 -1.89 -7.66 0.10
N THR A 53 -0.58 -7.60 0.36
CA THR A 53 0.41 -7.56 -0.70
C THR A 53 0.32 -8.80 -1.58
N PHE A 54 0.20 -9.98 -0.97
CA PHE A 54 0.12 -11.22 -1.74
C PHE A 54 -1.19 -11.30 -2.53
N GLU A 55 -2.32 -10.94 -1.90
CA GLU A 55 -3.63 -10.98 -2.57
C GLU A 55 -3.71 -10.03 -3.76
N GLU A 56 -3.03 -8.90 -3.67
CA GLU A 56 -3.13 -7.86 -4.70
C GLU A 56 -2.02 -7.92 -5.74
N THR A 57 -0.90 -8.55 -5.46
CA THR A 57 0.25 -8.54 -6.37
C THR A 57 0.80 -9.92 -6.72
N ALA A 58 0.42 -10.95 -5.99
CA ALA A 58 0.99 -12.30 -6.08
C ALA A 58 2.48 -12.35 -5.73
N TRP A 59 2.97 -11.36 -4.98
CA TRP A 59 4.34 -11.34 -4.50
C TRP A 59 4.42 -11.69 -3.02
N GLU A 60 5.31 -12.63 -2.70
CA GLU A 60 5.80 -12.81 -1.33
C GLU A 60 6.85 -11.75 -1.08
N VAL A 61 6.72 -11.07 0.05
CA VAL A 61 7.65 -10.01 0.43
C VAL A 61 8.10 -10.19 1.88
N GLU A 62 9.20 -9.54 2.22
CA GLU A 62 9.70 -9.45 3.58
C GLU A 62 9.57 -8.00 4.03
N LEU A 63 8.88 -7.76 5.14
CA LEU A 63 8.78 -6.41 5.70
C LEU A 63 10.13 -6.02 6.29
N THR A 64 10.60 -4.82 5.94
CA THR A 64 11.93 -4.35 6.35
C THR A 64 11.88 -3.19 7.32
N GLY A 65 10.72 -2.54 7.45
CA GLY A 65 10.57 -1.42 8.36
C GLY A 65 9.21 -0.76 8.22
N VAL A 66 9.01 0.29 8.98
CA VAL A 66 7.81 1.12 8.93
C VAL A 66 8.17 2.45 8.30
N VAL A 67 7.48 2.81 7.22
CA VAL A 67 7.66 4.11 6.57
C VAL A 67 7.01 5.20 7.40
N GLY A 68 5.79 4.97 7.85
CA GLY A 68 5.07 5.94 8.64
C GLY A 68 3.65 5.52 8.96
N ILE A 69 3.02 6.33 9.80
CA ILE A 69 1.61 6.19 10.17
C ILE A 69 0.91 7.45 9.69
N TYR A 70 -0.14 7.28 8.90
CA TYR A 70 -0.82 8.38 8.22
C TYR A 70 -2.27 8.46 8.65
N LEU A 71 -2.76 9.67 8.84
CA LEU A 71 -4.20 9.92 8.95
C LEU A 71 -4.64 10.66 7.69
N TYR A 72 -5.67 10.14 7.05
CA TYR A 72 -6.20 10.70 5.82
C TYR A 72 -7.72 10.57 5.80
N THR A 73 -8.41 11.71 5.62
CA THR A 73 -9.86 11.70 5.45
C THR A 73 -10.17 11.85 3.98
N ALA A 74 -10.77 10.82 3.39
CA ALA A 74 -11.07 10.81 1.96
C ALA A 74 -12.22 11.78 1.67
N PRO A 75 -12.01 12.73 0.74
CA PRO A 75 -13.10 13.67 0.39
C PRO A 75 -14.32 12.98 -0.21
N SER A 76 -14.12 11.84 -0.86
CA SER A 76 -15.20 11.15 -1.57
C SER A 76 -16.23 10.51 -0.65
N ASN A 77 -15.83 10.06 0.54
CA ASN A 77 -16.74 9.35 1.45
C ASN A 77 -16.70 9.84 2.89
N GLY A 78 -15.80 10.78 3.22
CA GLY A 78 -15.68 11.31 4.59
C GLY A 78 -15.07 10.34 5.59
N VAL A 79 -14.60 9.18 5.15
CA VAL A 79 -13.99 8.20 6.03
C VAL A 79 -12.56 8.62 6.36
N THR A 80 -12.20 8.54 7.64
CA THR A 80 -10.82 8.75 8.08
C THR A 80 -10.12 7.40 8.13
N TYR A 81 -9.01 7.31 7.40
CA TYR A 81 -8.17 6.12 7.36
C TYR A 81 -6.92 6.37 8.18
N GLN A 82 -6.56 5.42 9.02
CA GLN A 82 -5.25 5.37 9.64
C GLN A 82 -4.45 4.30 8.92
N ARG A 83 -3.51 4.74 8.10
CA ARG A 83 -2.69 3.84 7.29
C ARG A 83 -1.36 3.62 8.00
N ILE A 84 -1.02 2.36 8.22
CA ILE A 84 0.33 1.96 8.62
C ILE A 84 1.03 1.50 7.35
N CYS A 85 2.04 2.25 6.92
CA CYS A 85 2.77 1.97 5.69
C CYS A 85 4.11 1.32 6.02
N PHE A 86 4.34 0.15 5.44
CA PHE A 86 5.57 -0.63 5.61
C PHE A 86 6.46 -0.47 4.40
N ALA A 87 7.76 -0.61 4.61
CA ALA A 87 8.71 -0.91 3.55
C ALA A 87 8.86 -2.42 3.48
N ALA A 88 9.00 -2.95 2.27
CA ALA A 88 9.14 -4.38 2.08
C ALA A 88 10.07 -4.67 0.90
N ARG A 89 10.66 -5.87 0.92
CA ARG A 89 11.53 -6.37 -0.13
C ARG A 89 10.85 -7.53 -0.83
N ALA A 90 10.82 -7.49 -2.16
CA ALA A 90 10.23 -8.57 -2.97
C ALA A 90 11.10 -9.81 -2.86
N LEU A 91 10.48 -10.96 -2.57
CA LEU A 91 11.16 -12.24 -2.45
C LEU A 91 10.86 -13.15 -3.62
N ARG A 92 9.57 -13.39 -3.91
CA ARG A 92 9.17 -14.37 -4.90
C ARG A 92 7.82 -14.00 -5.52
N HIS A 93 7.77 -14.02 -6.83
CA HIS A 93 6.53 -13.83 -7.59
C HIS A 93 5.86 -15.18 -7.88
N HIS A 94 4.53 -15.21 -7.74
CA HIS A 94 3.70 -16.37 -8.05
C HIS A 94 2.80 -16.03 -9.24
N PRO A 95 3.31 -16.18 -10.49
CA PRO A 95 2.59 -15.65 -11.67
C PRO A 95 1.25 -16.34 -11.94
N GLN A 96 1.01 -17.50 -11.33
CA GLN A 96 -0.26 -18.20 -11.51
C GLN A 96 -1.28 -17.90 -10.44
N GLN A 97 -0.92 -17.10 -9.44
CA GLN A 97 -1.83 -16.69 -8.39
C GLN A 97 -2.78 -15.62 -8.93
N ALA A 98 -4.09 -15.87 -8.82
CA ALA A 98 -5.08 -14.89 -9.20
C ALA A 98 -5.04 -13.71 -8.23
N LEU A 99 -5.17 -12.49 -8.75
CA LEU A 99 -5.24 -11.29 -7.94
C LEU A 99 -6.68 -11.05 -7.48
N ASP A 100 -6.84 -10.26 -6.42
CA ASP A 100 -8.16 -9.84 -5.96
C ASP A 100 -8.98 -9.25 -7.11
N THR A 101 -10.28 -9.44 -7.07
CA THR A 101 -11.19 -9.08 -8.18
C THR A 101 -11.16 -7.60 -8.54
N ASP A 102 -10.87 -6.73 -7.58
CA ASP A 102 -10.80 -5.28 -7.83
C ASP A 102 -9.49 -4.83 -8.45
N ILE A 103 -8.49 -5.70 -8.51
CA ILE A 103 -7.17 -5.39 -9.02
C ILE A 103 -7.11 -5.71 -10.52
N VAL A 104 -6.81 -4.70 -11.33
CA VAL A 104 -6.63 -4.89 -12.77
C VAL A 104 -5.29 -5.57 -13.04
N ARG A 105 -4.23 -5.09 -12.40
CA ARG A 105 -2.89 -5.66 -12.51
C ARG A 105 -1.97 -5.10 -11.43
N ALA A 106 -0.88 -5.79 -11.18
CA ALA A 106 0.25 -5.27 -10.43
C ALA A 106 1.32 -4.83 -11.44
N VAL A 107 1.97 -3.70 -11.18
CA VAL A 107 2.93 -3.11 -12.12
C VAL A 107 4.05 -2.43 -11.36
N TRP A 108 5.26 -2.49 -11.92
CA TRP A 108 6.41 -1.78 -11.38
C TRP A 108 6.52 -0.42 -12.06
N LEU A 109 6.45 0.66 -11.28
CA LEU A 109 6.53 2.02 -11.79
C LEU A 109 7.68 2.76 -11.13
N SER A 110 8.42 3.52 -11.93
CA SER A 110 9.37 4.48 -11.36
C SER A 110 8.61 5.62 -10.68
N ARG A 111 9.28 6.32 -9.77
CA ARG A 111 8.69 7.52 -9.17
C ARG A 111 8.28 8.52 -10.24
N GLU A 112 9.12 8.70 -11.26
CA GLU A 112 8.83 9.63 -12.36
C GLU A 112 7.56 9.28 -13.10
N ALA A 113 7.38 7.98 -13.41
CA ALA A 113 6.18 7.51 -14.10
C ALA A 113 4.94 7.73 -13.25
N LEU A 114 5.04 7.50 -11.93
CA LEU A 114 3.93 7.72 -11.02
C LEU A 114 3.56 9.20 -10.95
N LEU A 115 4.56 10.09 -10.81
CA LEU A 115 4.32 11.52 -10.70
C LEU A 115 3.84 12.16 -12.00
N ALA A 116 4.08 11.52 -13.14
CA ALA A 116 3.62 12.03 -14.44
C ALA A 116 2.11 11.96 -14.60
N GLU A 117 1.41 11.17 -13.79
CA GLU A 117 -0.03 10.94 -13.93
C GLU A 117 -0.77 11.15 -12.61
N PRO A 118 -0.80 12.40 -12.09
CA PRO A 118 -1.42 12.66 -10.78
C PRO A 118 -2.92 12.36 -10.76
N ASP A 119 -3.59 12.41 -11.90
CA ASP A 119 -5.02 12.05 -11.99
C ASP A 119 -5.26 10.56 -11.77
N ARG A 120 -4.21 9.75 -11.80
CA ARG A 120 -4.29 8.32 -11.58
C ARG A 120 -3.84 7.89 -10.19
N TRP A 121 -3.60 8.80 -9.27
CA TRP A 121 -3.35 8.45 -7.89
C TRP A 121 -4.65 8.10 -7.19
N ARG A 122 -4.70 6.99 -6.48
CA ARG A 122 -5.85 6.65 -5.64
C ARG A 122 -6.12 7.76 -4.62
N SER A 123 -5.06 8.32 -4.06
CA SER A 123 -5.09 9.47 -3.18
C SER A 123 -3.70 10.12 -3.13
N GLU A 124 -3.59 11.25 -2.45
CA GLU A 124 -2.31 11.93 -2.25
C GLU A 124 -1.34 11.12 -1.40
N LEU A 125 -1.83 10.11 -0.67
CA LEU A 125 -0.95 9.23 0.10
C LEU A 125 -0.04 8.40 -0.80
N VAL A 126 -0.45 8.14 -2.05
CA VAL A 126 0.31 7.27 -2.94
C VAL A 126 1.71 7.83 -3.22
N PRO A 127 1.86 9.05 -3.75
CA PRO A 127 3.20 9.61 -3.93
C PRO A 127 3.86 9.95 -2.60
N ARG A 128 3.09 10.32 -1.58
CA ARG A 128 3.64 10.68 -0.28
C ARG A 128 4.35 9.50 0.39
N CYS A 129 3.77 8.31 0.34
CA CYS A 129 4.40 7.13 0.91
C CYS A 129 5.71 6.79 0.19
N VAL A 130 5.76 6.94 -1.14
CA VAL A 130 6.99 6.75 -1.90
C VAL A 130 8.05 7.77 -1.48
N ASP A 131 7.66 9.03 -1.38
CA ASP A 131 8.60 10.11 -1.03
C ASP A 131 9.12 9.95 0.41
N ASP A 132 8.26 9.59 1.34
CA ASP A 132 8.67 9.37 2.73
C ASP A 132 9.60 8.16 2.85
N TYR A 133 9.33 7.10 2.07
CA TYR A 133 10.23 5.95 2.00
C TYR A 133 11.62 6.37 1.50
N LEU A 134 11.67 7.16 0.43
CA LEU A 134 12.94 7.60 -0.15
C LEU A 134 13.70 8.57 0.76
N ALA A 135 13.00 9.44 1.47
CA ALA A 135 13.61 10.40 2.38
C ALA A 135 14.12 9.72 3.65
N GLY A 136 13.46 8.69 4.12
CA GLY A 136 13.78 8.05 5.39
C GLY A 136 13.53 8.97 6.59
N PRO A 137 13.81 8.50 7.80
CA PRO A 137 14.32 7.16 8.12
C PRO A 137 13.21 6.11 8.06
N LEU A 138 13.61 4.84 7.92
CA LEU A 138 12.72 3.73 8.19
C LEU A 138 12.74 3.44 9.68
N HIS A 139 11.57 3.17 10.24
CA HIS A 139 11.42 2.84 11.64
C HIS A 139 11.40 1.33 11.83
N SER A 140 11.90 0.89 12.98
CA SER A 140 11.94 -0.54 13.29
C SER A 140 10.54 -1.15 13.35
N LEU A 141 10.40 -2.39 12.86
CA LEU A 141 9.17 -3.17 13.05
C LEU A 141 8.86 -3.41 14.53
N ALA A 142 9.85 -3.33 15.40
CA ALA A 142 9.66 -3.43 16.85
C ALA A 142 8.83 -2.29 17.43
N LEU A 143 8.59 -1.23 16.64
CA LEU A 143 7.64 -0.18 17.01
C LEU A 143 6.23 -0.74 17.20
N LEU A 144 5.89 -1.78 16.44
CA LEU A 144 4.56 -2.39 16.50
C LEU A 144 4.55 -3.46 17.59
N ARG A 145 3.59 -3.35 18.48
CA ARG A 145 3.47 -4.21 19.65
C ARG A 145 2.10 -4.90 19.68
N ASP A 146 1.79 -5.55 18.59
CA ASP A 146 0.49 -6.24 18.41
C ASP A 146 0.59 -7.76 18.42
#